data_2d8d019ab4b5121353e00e2e1582db74
#
_entry.id   2d8d019ab4b5121353e00e2e1582db74
#
_cell.length_a   1.000
_cell.length_b   1.000
_cell.length_c   1.000
_cell.angle_alpha   90.00
_cell.angle_beta   90.00
_cell.angle_gamma   90.00
#
_symmetry.space_group_name_H-M   'P 1'
#
loop_
_entity.id
_entity.type
_entity.pdbx_description
1 polymer ?
#
loop_
_entity_poly.entity_id
_entity_poly.type
_entity_poly.pdbx_seq_one_letter_code
_entity_poly.pdbx_strand_id
1 'polypeptide(L)'
;MEKEQISRRSFLSTAGITAAGISGYARDWTGKNPARYPDPAIISLDPRFDKYKLGNTPVQRLYTNPNRLWNEGCAWNAVGRYLVFSDVPGDLQLRWIEDDNRVTVFRKPSGNSNGNTFDYQGRQISCQHGPRRVIRYEYDGTETVLASRFNGKRLNSPNDVVV
;
A
#
# COMPACT_ATOMS: atom_id res chain seq x y z
N MET A 1 -26.77 28.13 6.85
CA MET A 1 -26.03 27.46 5.75
C MET A 1 -26.01 25.97 6.06
N GLU A 2 -26.93 25.23 5.47
CA GLU A 2 -27.02 23.77 5.60
C GLU A 2 -25.86 23.13 4.82
N LYS A 3 -25.07 22.30 5.49
CA LYS A 3 -24.05 21.49 4.82
C LYS A 3 -24.73 20.33 4.12
N GLU A 4 -24.81 20.38 2.82
CA GLU A 4 -25.30 19.30 1.99
C GLU A 4 -24.41 18.05 2.21
N GLN A 5 -24.96 17.02 2.85
CA GLN A 5 -24.29 15.74 3.02
C GLN A 5 -24.36 14.96 1.70
N ILE A 6 -23.26 14.93 0.98
CA ILE A 6 -23.14 14.08 -0.22
C ILE A 6 -23.21 12.62 0.21
N SER A 7 -24.22 11.89 -0.25
CA SER A 7 -24.39 10.48 0.06
C SER A 7 -23.31 9.63 -0.63
N ARG A 8 -22.93 8.47 -0.03
CA ARG A 8 -21.98 7.52 -0.63
C ARG A 8 -22.42 7.07 -2.03
N ARG A 9 -23.72 6.98 -2.29
CA ARG A 9 -24.25 6.66 -3.64
C ARG A 9 -24.00 7.75 -4.65
N SER A 10 -24.16 9.02 -4.27
CA SER A 10 -23.89 10.17 -5.15
C SER A 10 -22.39 10.27 -5.47
N PHE A 11 -21.52 9.97 -4.50
CA PHE A 11 -20.07 9.93 -4.72
C PHE A 11 -19.69 8.84 -5.72
N LEU A 12 -20.24 7.62 -5.57
CA LEU A 12 -19.95 6.51 -6.49
C LEU A 12 -20.51 6.72 -7.89
N SER A 13 -21.68 7.37 -8.05
CA SER A 13 -22.23 7.69 -9.37
C SER A 13 -21.43 8.77 -10.09
N THR A 14 -20.91 9.76 -9.37
CA THR A 14 -20.05 10.81 -9.95
C THR A 14 -18.68 10.27 -10.32
N ALA A 15 -18.11 9.36 -9.51
CA ALA A 15 -16.86 8.67 -9.82
C ALA A 15 -17.00 7.73 -11.04
N GLY A 16 -18.17 7.10 -11.23
CA GLY A 16 -18.44 6.23 -12.38
C GLY A 16 -18.49 6.96 -13.71
N ILE A 17 -18.98 8.20 -13.74
CA ILE A 17 -19.07 9.00 -14.97
C ILE A 17 -17.69 9.53 -15.39
N THR A 18 -16.82 9.86 -14.46
CA THR A 18 -15.44 10.28 -14.76
C THR A 18 -14.53 9.11 -15.16
N ALA A 19 -14.79 7.89 -14.66
CA ALA A 19 -14.03 6.70 -15.07
C ALA A 19 -14.31 6.25 -16.50
N ALA A 20 -15.51 6.49 -17.04
CA ALA A 20 -15.87 6.14 -18.41
C ALA A 20 -15.13 6.97 -19.49
N GLY A 21 -14.57 8.14 -19.12
CA GLY A 21 -13.81 8.99 -20.05
C GLY A 21 -12.31 8.65 -20.16
N ILE A 22 -11.78 7.77 -19.30
CA ILE A 22 -10.34 7.44 -19.24
C ILE A 22 -10.04 6.04 -19.83
N SER A 23 -11.02 5.31 -20.32
CA SER A 23 -10.89 3.92 -20.80
C SER A 23 -10.22 3.76 -22.18
N GLY A 24 -9.34 4.66 -22.57
CA GLY A 24 -8.74 4.62 -23.91
C GLY A 24 -7.30 4.13 -24.01
N TYR A 25 -6.52 4.11 -22.93
CA TYR A 25 -5.10 3.75 -23.04
C TYR A 25 -4.68 2.83 -21.90
N ALA A 26 -4.72 1.52 -22.16
CA ALA A 26 -4.02 0.56 -21.31
C ALA A 26 -2.53 1.00 -21.28
N ARG A 27 -2.00 1.25 -20.08
CA ARG A 27 -0.60 1.66 -19.92
C ARG A 27 0.32 0.55 -20.44
N ASP A 28 1.23 0.92 -21.34
CA ASP A 28 2.26 0.02 -21.81
C ASP A 28 3.32 -0.18 -20.70
N TRP A 29 3.31 -1.37 -20.11
CA TRP A 29 4.28 -1.75 -19.09
C TRP A 29 5.51 -2.49 -19.66
N THR A 30 5.60 -2.64 -20.98
CA THR A 30 6.70 -3.39 -21.63
C THR A 30 7.98 -2.57 -21.72
N GLY A 31 7.90 -1.26 -21.53
CA GLY A 31 9.02 -0.33 -21.70
C GLY A 31 9.34 -0.02 -23.17
N LYS A 32 8.54 -0.50 -24.13
CA LYS A 32 8.74 -0.21 -25.56
C LYS A 32 8.45 1.25 -25.90
N ASN A 33 7.51 1.87 -25.20
CA ASN A 33 7.22 3.28 -25.39
C ASN A 33 7.92 4.12 -24.32
N PRO A 34 8.47 5.26 -24.68
CA PRO A 34 9.13 6.14 -23.71
C PRO A 34 8.14 6.64 -22.66
N ALA A 35 8.59 6.77 -21.42
CA ALA A 35 7.82 7.40 -20.37
C ALA A 35 7.54 8.86 -20.71
N ARG A 36 6.32 9.31 -20.43
CA ARG A 36 5.94 10.73 -20.58
C ARG A 36 6.09 11.45 -19.24
N TYR A 37 6.60 12.66 -19.29
CA TYR A 37 6.78 13.50 -18.12
C TYR A 37 6.09 14.86 -18.31
N PRO A 38 5.37 15.38 -17.30
CA PRO A 38 4.95 14.69 -16.08
C PRO A 38 4.05 13.50 -16.41
N ASP A 39 4.04 12.48 -15.57
CA ASP A 39 3.26 11.26 -15.80
C ASP A 39 1.75 11.59 -15.87
N PRO A 40 1.06 11.32 -16.99
CA PRO A 40 -0.35 11.67 -17.17
C PRO A 40 -1.31 10.90 -16.27
N ALA A 41 -0.85 9.78 -15.67
CA ALA A 41 -1.64 9.01 -14.69
C ALA A 41 -1.68 9.67 -13.31
N ILE A 42 -0.84 10.67 -13.03
CA ILE A 42 -0.80 11.37 -11.76
C ILE A 42 -1.56 12.70 -11.91
N ILE A 43 -2.81 12.73 -11.46
CA ILE A 43 -3.68 13.89 -11.49
C ILE A 43 -3.75 14.50 -10.10
N SER A 44 -3.30 15.76 -9.96
CA SER A 44 -3.44 16.51 -8.72
C SER A 44 -4.87 17.05 -8.63
N LEU A 45 -5.58 16.65 -7.58
CA LEU A 45 -6.94 17.16 -7.29
C LEU A 45 -6.94 18.31 -6.28
N ASP A 46 -5.82 18.55 -5.60
CA ASP A 46 -5.65 19.59 -4.60
C ASP A 46 -4.21 20.14 -4.68
N PRO A 47 -4.00 21.47 -4.69
CA PRO A 47 -2.66 22.07 -4.78
C PRO A 47 -1.70 21.61 -3.67
N ARG A 48 -2.21 21.19 -2.51
CA ARG A 48 -1.39 20.65 -1.42
C ARG A 48 -0.65 19.38 -1.81
N PHE A 49 -1.15 18.64 -2.82
CA PHE A 49 -0.51 17.43 -3.34
C PHE A 49 0.65 17.73 -4.28
N ASP A 50 0.69 18.91 -4.92
CA ASP A 50 1.67 19.24 -5.98
C ASP A 50 3.12 19.11 -5.51
N LYS A 51 3.40 19.39 -4.24
CA LYS A 51 4.74 19.21 -3.65
C LYS A 51 5.23 17.76 -3.62
N TYR A 52 4.32 16.78 -3.73
CA TYR A 52 4.64 15.35 -3.76
C TYR A 52 4.71 14.80 -5.18
N LYS A 53 4.25 15.56 -6.17
CA LYS A 53 4.26 15.18 -7.58
C LYS A 53 5.58 15.58 -8.22
N LEU A 54 6.51 14.65 -8.31
CA LEU A 54 7.79 14.88 -8.99
C LEU A 54 7.56 14.86 -10.50
N GLY A 55 7.95 15.96 -11.18
CA GLY A 55 7.68 16.15 -12.60
C GLY A 55 8.37 15.16 -13.54
N ASN A 56 9.41 14.49 -13.07
CA ASN A 56 10.23 13.55 -13.85
C ASN A 56 10.13 12.08 -13.34
N THR A 57 9.16 11.78 -12.48
CA THR A 57 9.00 10.42 -11.95
C THR A 57 7.76 9.76 -12.54
N PRO A 58 7.90 8.67 -13.32
CA PRO A 58 6.76 7.94 -13.85
C PRO A 58 6.19 6.97 -12.82
N VAL A 59 4.93 6.58 -13.01
CA VAL A 59 4.39 5.39 -12.34
C VAL A 59 4.99 4.16 -13.00
N GLN A 60 5.61 3.30 -12.21
CA GLN A 60 6.27 2.08 -12.66
C GLN A 60 5.58 0.84 -12.07
N ARG A 61 5.51 -0.23 -12.85
CA ARG A 61 5.11 -1.53 -12.36
C ARG A 61 6.36 -2.29 -11.89
N LEU A 62 6.56 -2.36 -10.57
CA LEU A 62 7.76 -2.96 -9.99
C LEU A 62 7.68 -4.48 -9.92
N TYR A 63 6.46 -5.03 -9.84
CA TYR A 63 6.26 -6.47 -9.66
C TYR A 63 4.98 -6.98 -10.29
N THR A 64 5.01 -8.19 -10.81
CA THR A 64 3.86 -8.95 -11.26
C THR A 64 4.11 -10.43 -10.98
N ASN A 65 3.16 -11.10 -10.38
CA ASN A 65 3.20 -12.55 -10.23
C ASN A 65 1.77 -13.12 -10.31
N PRO A 66 1.44 -13.95 -11.32
CA PRO A 66 0.10 -14.50 -11.50
C PRO A 66 -0.33 -15.46 -10.39
N ASN A 67 0.62 -15.98 -9.61
CA ASN A 67 0.35 -16.89 -8.49
C ASN A 67 0.11 -16.14 -7.16
N ARG A 68 0.09 -14.79 -7.18
CA ARG A 68 -0.22 -13.96 -6.02
C ARG A 68 -1.60 -13.35 -6.20
N LEU A 69 -2.43 -13.48 -5.17
CA LEU A 69 -3.83 -13.08 -5.25
C LEU A 69 -4.05 -11.65 -4.76
N TRP A 70 -3.45 -11.29 -3.62
CA TRP A 70 -3.67 -9.98 -2.98
C TRP A 70 -2.34 -9.38 -2.54
N ASN A 71 -1.79 -8.48 -3.35
CA ASN A 71 -0.66 -7.67 -2.95
C ASN A 71 -1.19 -6.39 -2.31
N GLU A 72 -1.02 -6.26 -1.01
CA GLU A 72 -1.56 -5.16 -0.20
C GLU A 72 -0.53 -4.61 0.80
N GLY A 73 -0.91 -3.53 1.52
CA GLY A 73 -0.19 -3.02 2.66
C GLY A 73 1.21 -2.52 2.35
N CYS A 74 1.37 -1.78 1.27
CA CYS A 74 2.66 -1.25 0.86
C CYS A 74 3.21 -0.23 1.86
N ALA A 75 4.47 -0.40 2.30
CA ALA A 75 5.18 0.56 3.13
C ALA A 75 6.64 0.70 2.70
N TRP A 76 7.11 1.94 2.58
CA TRP A 76 8.48 2.26 2.20
C TRP A 76 9.37 2.41 3.42
N ASN A 77 10.49 1.68 3.46
CA ASN A 77 11.56 1.90 4.42
C ASN A 77 12.66 2.76 3.78
N ALA A 78 12.73 4.03 4.19
CA ALA A 78 13.66 4.98 3.59
C ALA A 78 15.14 4.71 3.94
N VAL A 79 15.39 4.10 5.11
CA VAL A 79 16.76 3.78 5.55
C VAL A 79 17.29 2.56 4.78
N GLY A 80 16.48 1.51 4.69
CA GLY A 80 16.85 0.27 4.00
C GLY A 80 16.60 0.30 2.49
N ARG A 81 15.98 1.37 1.97
CA ARG A 81 15.65 1.56 0.54
C ARG A 81 14.89 0.37 -0.05
N TYR A 82 13.83 -0.05 0.64
CA TYR A 82 12.98 -1.14 0.19
C TYR A 82 11.50 -0.87 0.44
N LEU A 83 10.67 -1.42 -0.41
CA LEU A 83 9.22 -1.46 -0.24
C LEU A 83 8.83 -2.83 0.30
N VAL A 84 8.16 -2.87 1.44
CA VAL A 84 7.49 -4.08 1.92
C VAL A 84 6.03 -4.09 1.48
N PHE A 85 5.50 -5.25 1.16
CA PHE A 85 4.09 -5.47 0.88
C PHE A 85 3.69 -6.90 1.24
N SER A 86 2.40 -7.11 1.44
CA SER A 86 1.84 -8.38 1.90
C SER A 86 1.15 -9.13 0.77
N ASP A 87 1.32 -10.45 0.70
CA ASP A 87 0.41 -11.36 0.03
C ASP A 87 -0.42 -12.06 1.12
N VAL A 88 -1.61 -11.52 1.37
CA VAL A 88 -2.44 -11.90 2.53
C VAL A 88 -2.83 -13.39 2.49
N PRO A 89 -3.38 -13.94 1.38
CA PRO A 89 -3.70 -15.37 1.30
C PRO A 89 -2.47 -16.27 1.31
N GLY A 90 -1.35 -15.78 0.78
CA GLY A 90 -0.09 -16.50 0.75
C GLY A 90 0.62 -16.60 2.10
N ASP A 91 0.12 -15.87 3.12
CA ASP A 91 0.71 -15.76 4.45
C ASP A 91 2.19 -15.37 4.43
N LEU A 92 2.50 -14.35 3.61
CA LEU A 92 3.87 -13.87 3.48
C LEU A 92 3.94 -12.37 3.23
N GLN A 93 5.10 -11.82 3.57
CA GLN A 93 5.51 -10.47 3.15
C GLN A 93 6.60 -10.58 2.10
N LEU A 94 6.47 -9.72 1.11
CA LEU A 94 7.45 -9.53 0.05
C LEU A 94 8.20 -8.22 0.28
N ARG A 95 9.42 -8.16 -0.23
CA ARG A 95 10.25 -6.96 -0.21
C ARG A 95 10.81 -6.71 -1.59
N TRP A 96 10.49 -5.55 -2.16
CA TRP A 96 11.16 -5.01 -3.34
C TRP A 96 12.34 -4.15 -2.89
N ILE A 97 13.52 -4.44 -3.42
CA ILE A 97 14.78 -3.75 -3.10
C ILE A 97 15.07 -2.79 -4.25
N GLU A 98 15.23 -1.50 -3.92
CA GLU A 98 15.43 -0.45 -4.94
C GLU A 98 16.75 -0.62 -5.70
N ASP A 99 17.82 -0.99 -5.01
CA ASP A 99 19.17 -1.01 -5.56
C ASP A 99 19.36 -2.03 -6.70
N ASP A 100 18.67 -3.16 -6.64
CA ASP A 100 18.79 -4.22 -7.65
C ASP A 100 17.44 -4.56 -8.34
N ASN A 101 16.40 -3.79 -8.06
CA ASN A 101 15.05 -3.96 -8.62
C ASN A 101 14.50 -5.40 -8.45
N ARG A 102 14.81 -6.04 -7.33
CA ARG A 102 14.47 -7.43 -7.05
C ARG A 102 13.41 -7.56 -5.97
N VAL A 103 12.45 -8.47 -6.18
CA VAL A 103 11.49 -8.86 -5.16
C VAL A 103 11.89 -10.18 -4.51
N THR A 104 11.89 -10.19 -3.19
CA THR A 104 12.23 -11.36 -2.37
C THR A 104 11.14 -11.65 -1.34
N VAL A 105 11.05 -12.88 -0.88
CA VAL A 105 10.25 -13.20 0.32
C VAL A 105 10.98 -12.59 1.53
N PHE A 106 10.25 -11.77 2.28
CA PHE A 106 10.77 -11.09 3.45
C PHE A 106 10.44 -11.82 4.75
N ARG A 107 9.19 -12.29 4.87
CA ARG A 107 8.73 -13.12 6.01
C ARG A 107 7.74 -14.17 5.55
N LYS A 108 7.86 -15.36 6.14
CA LYS A 108 6.89 -16.45 5.99
C LYS A 108 7.04 -17.42 7.19
N PRO A 109 5.99 -17.68 7.99
CA PRO A 109 4.65 -17.06 7.93
C PRO A 109 4.68 -15.59 8.33
N SER A 110 3.66 -14.81 7.95
CA SER A 110 3.48 -13.40 8.29
C SER A 110 2.27 -13.15 9.21
N GLY A 111 1.52 -14.20 9.55
CA GLY A 111 0.24 -14.10 10.25
C GLY A 111 -0.88 -13.53 9.36
N ASN A 112 -0.86 -13.85 8.07
CA ASN A 112 -1.72 -13.25 7.06
C ASN A 112 -1.69 -11.71 7.18
N SER A 113 -0.48 -11.14 7.16
CA SER A 113 -0.30 -9.70 7.27
C SER A 113 -1.00 -8.96 6.14
N ASN A 114 -1.53 -7.76 6.45
CA ASN A 114 -2.12 -6.85 5.48
C ASN A 114 -1.35 -5.52 5.51
N GLY A 115 -1.90 -4.46 6.12
CA GLY A 115 -1.29 -3.15 6.20
C GLY A 115 0.02 -3.13 6.95
N ASN A 116 0.96 -2.32 6.46
CA ASN A 116 2.27 -2.13 7.05
C ASN A 116 2.59 -0.65 7.14
N THR A 117 3.43 -0.28 8.10
CA THR A 117 4.06 1.04 8.21
C THR A 117 5.39 0.90 8.94
N PHE A 118 6.15 1.99 9.02
CA PHE A 118 7.37 2.05 9.82
C PHE A 118 7.26 3.17 10.85
N ASP A 119 7.71 2.90 12.08
CA ASP A 119 7.83 3.94 13.11
C ASP A 119 9.04 4.84 12.87
N TYR A 120 9.18 5.89 13.68
CA TYR A 120 10.28 6.85 13.57
C TYR A 120 11.66 6.25 13.84
N GLN A 121 11.72 5.05 14.42
CA GLN A 121 12.95 4.29 14.61
C GLN A 121 13.21 3.29 13.47
N GLY A 122 12.34 3.25 12.46
CA GLY A 122 12.45 2.34 11.31
C GLY A 122 12.01 0.92 11.60
N ARG A 123 11.32 0.65 12.72
CA ARG A 123 10.75 -0.66 13.02
C ARG A 123 9.42 -0.83 12.29
N GLN A 124 9.24 -1.98 11.69
CA GLN A 124 8.01 -2.28 10.97
C GLN A 124 6.85 -2.57 11.92
N ILE A 125 5.71 -1.94 11.66
CA ILE A 125 4.42 -2.23 12.29
C ILE A 125 3.55 -2.91 11.23
N SER A 126 2.83 -3.97 11.61
CA SER A 126 2.04 -4.78 10.68
C SER A 126 0.70 -5.19 11.30
N CYS A 127 -0.35 -5.11 10.47
CA CYS A 127 -1.66 -5.69 10.78
C CYS A 127 -1.65 -7.17 10.44
N GLN A 128 -1.94 -8.05 11.40
CA GLN A 128 -2.04 -9.50 11.19
C GLN A 128 -3.49 -9.96 11.25
N HIS A 129 -4.04 -10.43 10.12
CA HIS A 129 -5.43 -10.90 10.02
C HIS A 129 -5.64 -12.20 10.80
N GLY A 130 -4.77 -13.18 10.67
CA GLY A 130 -4.90 -14.48 11.32
C GLY A 130 -4.97 -14.35 12.85
N PRO A 131 -3.96 -13.82 13.52
CA PRO A 131 -3.97 -13.57 14.96
C PRO A 131 -4.92 -12.45 15.39
N ARG A 132 -5.39 -11.57 14.46
CA ARG A 132 -6.29 -10.43 14.70
C ARG A 132 -5.67 -9.41 15.66
N ARG A 133 -4.48 -8.97 15.31
CA ARG A 133 -3.66 -8.05 16.12
C ARG A 133 -2.83 -7.12 15.24
N VAL A 134 -2.35 -6.03 15.84
CA VAL A 134 -1.32 -5.15 15.28
C VAL A 134 -0.05 -5.40 16.07
N ILE A 135 1.05 -5.64 15.38
CA ILE A 135 2.36 -5.91 15.98
C ILE A 135 3.40 -4.94 15.48
N ARG A 136 4.50 -4.86 16.23
CA ARG A 136 5.76 -4.25 15.79
C ARG A 136 6.85 -5.31 15.84
N TYR A 137 7.64 -5.38 14.77
CA TYR A 137 8.86 -6.18 14.74
C TYR A 137 9.99 -5.41 15.38
N GLU A 138 10.61 -5.99 16.38
CA GLU A 138 11.75 -5.40 17.08
C GLU A 138 13.07 -5.75 16.36
N TYR A 139 14.15 -5.03 16.71
CA TYR A 139 15.46 -5.24 16.08
C TYR A 139 16.09 -6.59 16.41
N ASP A 140 15.73 -7.19 17.53
CA ASP A 140 16.16 -8.52 17.92
C ASP A 140 15.36 -9.66 17.25
N GLY A 141 14.40 -9.31 16.39
CA GLY A 141 13.54 -10.24 15.67
C GLY A 141 12.29 -10.66 16.43
N THR A 142 12.08 -10.18 17.66
CA THR A 142 10.86 -10.44 18.43
C THR A 142 9.67 -9.61 17.93
N GLU A 143 8.45 -10.01 18.31
CA GLU A 143 7.21 -9.31 18.01
C GLU A 143 6.62 -8.69 19.27
N THR A 144 6.39 -7.39 19.26
CA THR A 144 5.62 -6.69 20.29
C THR A 144 4.17 -6.50 19.82
N VAL A 145 3.19 -7.01 20.58
CA VAL A 145 1.77 -6.77 20.28
C VAL A 145 1.40 -5.35 20.71
N LEU A 146 1.06 -4.49 19.76
CA LEU A 146 0.64 -3.12 20.00
C LEU A 146 -0.86 -3.02 20.31
N ALA A 147 -1.69 -3.80 19.60
CA ALA A 147 -3.12 -3.84 19.80
C ALA A 147 -3.69 -5.21 19.42
N SER A 148 -4.57 -5.77 20.26
CA SER A 148 -5.29 -7.02 19.96
C SER A 148 -6.76 -6.95 20.40
N ARG A 149 -7.12 -5.92 21.19
CA ARG A 149 -8.47 -5.74 21.75
C ARG A 149 -8.87 -4.27 21.75
N PHE A 150 -10.18 -4.03 21.71
CA PHE A 150 -10.80 -2.75 21.96
C PHE A 150 -12.04 -2.97 22.84
N ASN A 151 -12.16 -2.23 23.93
CA ASN A 151 -13.24 -2.37 24.92
C ASN A 151 -13.48 -3.85 25.34
N GLY A 152 -12.39 -4.58 25.64
CA GLY A 152 -12.43 -5.98 26.04
C GLY A 152 -12.69 -6.99 24.93
N LYS A 153 -13.12 -6.56 23.74
CA LYS A 153 -13.39 -7.41 22.57
C LYS A 153 -12.15 -7.52 21.70
N ARG A 154 -11.93 -8.71 21.13
CA ARG A 154 -10.87 -8.96 20.15
C ARG A 154 -11.07 -8.12 18.90
N LEU A 155 -9.99 -7.61 18.29
CA LEU A 155 -10.04 -6.92 17.02
C LEU A 155 -10.61 -7.83 15.93
N ASN A 156 -11.24 -7.23 14.92
CA ASN A 156 -11.77 -7.97 13.78
C ASN A 156 -10.88 -7.75 12.55
N SER A 157 -9.79 -8.54 12.46
CA SER A 157 -8.86 -8.54 11.31
C SER A 157 -8.44 -7.12 10.90
N PRO A 158 -7.59 -6.44 11.69
CA PRO A 158 -7.15 -5.08 11.37
C PRO A 158 -6.53 -5.06 9.98
N ASN A 159 -6.98 -4.11 9.14
CA ASN A 159 -6.62 -4.07 7.72
C ASN A 159 -5.38 -3.19 7.48
N ASP A 160 -5.39 -1.98 8.01
CA ASP A 160 -4.34 -1.02 7.76
C ASP A 160 -3.93 -0.25 9.02
N VAL A 161 -2.73 0.35 8.99
CA VAL A 161 -2.13 1.07 10.11
C VAL A 161 -1.25 2.21 9.61
N VAL A 162 -1.26 3.32 10.33
CA VAL A 162 -0.43 4.49 10.11
C VAL A 162 0.17 4.98 11.43
N VAL A 163 1.36 5.57 11.38
CA VAL A 163 2.07 6.24 12.49
C VAL A 163 2.15 7.71 12.22
#